data_83f2ee7747ee6d19389298312e0d9ad5
#
_entry.id   83f2ee7747ee6d19389298312e0d9ad5
#
_cell.length_a   1.000
_cell.length_b   1.000
_cell.length_c   1.000
_cell.angle_alpha   90.00
_cell.angle_beta   90.00
_cell.angle_gamma   90.00
#
_symmetry.space_group_name_H-M   'P 1'
#
loop_
_entity.id
_entity.type
_entity.pdbx_description
1 polymer ?
#
loop_
_entity_poly.entity_id
_entity_poly.type
_entity_poly.pdbx_seq_one_letter_code
_entity_poly.pdbx_strand_id
1 'polypeptide(L)'
;NHMKRYLLFVLAALTAGFAQANLVGLESEVYAESPYGTVYRVYATFDSPTDELVAVYALETSPMELSVTTSFYQDAVGGTLGSAINPAFFGAFPSLEYDSWFTIGSSDSNGTSDIQQVGMDGAFASFESGSGFTLNSFVGGSFFLIPNVSADAEAGADGRVLIGQFTTDGVVDLTVNLQWDDIDTNTSNSLGVSISFPFVAVSGCTNASADNYDSSATEDDGSCTFGGGLLSGLSYEVVAVNPFGTGQNTYRLYADFSSPDVEVTAVYGTDTTPWQMVSDAADGFYNDLVGSDFGGGVNPLFFGAFPDLEYDSWFTIGAQPGDEDGLNSAFDAALTSMADFNSGGDFVVNTFIGGSIFVVPGANSQGVPVAGKVLLGQFTTSGVVDALVNIQFRNAAQESIYAEGMSLTFPQVGVGCTDSTACNYDPSAELDNGSCSVNDDCGVCGGDNSSCGGC
;
A
#
# COMPACT_ATOMS: atom_id res chain seq x y z
N ASN A 1 -12.52 -0.86 -19.34
CA ASN A 1 -12.41 0.33 -18.48
C ASN A 1 -12.17 -0.13 -17.05
N HIS A 2 -10.94 -0.50 -16.73
CA HIS A 2 -10.54 -0.82 -15.37
C HIS A 2 -9.60 0.28 -14.86
N MET A 3 -10.17 1.19 -14.10
CA MET A 3 -9.42 2.18 -13.33
C MET A 3 -8.85 1.45 -12.10
N LYS A 4 -7.59 1.06 -12.15
CA LYS A 4 -6.87 0.59 -10.95
C LYS A 4 -6.57 1.80 -10.08
N ARG A 5 -7.26 1.91 -8.95
CA ARG A 5 -6.95 2.88 -7.90
C ARG A 5 -5.73 2.37 -7.13
N TYR A 6 -4.60 3.01 -7.27
CA TYR A 6 -3.47 2.84 -6.37
C TYR A 6 -3.73 3.71 -5.13
N LEU A 7 -3.87 3.07 -3.99
CA LEU A 7 -4.05 3.73 -2.69
C LEU A 7 -2.66 4.15 -2.18
N LEU A 8 -2.43 5.45 -2.13
CA LEU A 8 -1.22 6.05 -1.56
C LEU A 8 -1.44 6.16 -0.04
N PHE A 9 -0.63 5.48 0.77
CA PHE A 9 -0.60 5.70 2.21
C PHE A 9 0.18 6.99 2.50
N VAL A 10 -0.53 8.05 2.85
CA VAL A 10 0.05 9.27 3.44
C VAL A 10 0.02 9.12 4.95
N LEU A 11 1.20 8.99 5.55
CA LEU A 11 1.36 9.07 7.01
C LEU A 11 1.15 10.52 7.45
N ALA A 12 -0.01 10.85 8.01
CA ALA A 12 -0.31 12.16 8.55
C ALA A 12 0.16 12.25 10.00
N ALA A 13 1.29 12.91 10.23
CA ALA A 13 1.65 13.39 11.57
C ALA A 13 0.91 14.71 11.82
N LEU A 14 -0.12 14.70 12.67
CA LEU A 14 -0.80 15.90 13.13
C LEU A 14 0.07 16.63 14.18
N THR A 15 0.82 17.65 13.75
CA THR A 15 1.25 18.72 14.64
C THR A 15 0.45 19.97 14.28
N ALA A 16 -0.37 20.47 15.21
CA ALA A 16 -1.00 21.76 15.08
C ALA A 16 0.09 22.86 15.21
N GLY A 17 0.66 23.24 14.06
CA GLY A 17 1.52 24.39 13.85
C GLY A 17 0.98 25.10 12.61
N PHE A 18 1.01 26.41 12.61
CA PHE A 18 0.59 27.29 11.51
C PHE A 18 0.89 26.65 10.16
N ALA A 19 -0.11 26.58 9.28
CA ALA A 19 0.02 26.04 7.94
C ALA A 19 1.07 26.87 7.19
N GLN A 20 2.29 26.40 7.16
CA GLN A 20 3.33 26.88 6.28
C GLN A 20 3.17 26.06 5.01
N ALA A 21 2.97 26.72 3.88
CA ALA A 21 2.92 26.10 2.57
C ALA A 21 4.10 25.13 2.40
N ASN A 22 3.82 23.85 2.16
CA ASN A 22 4.86 22.86 2.06
C ASN A 22 4.77 22.10 0.73
N LEU A 23 5.91 21.98 0.08
CA LEU A 23 6.08 20.99 -0.98
C LEU A 23 5.98 19.60 -0.35
N VAL A 24 5.07 18.76 -0.88
CA VAL A 24 4.91 17.36 -0.48
C VAL A 24 5.97 16.49 -1.18
N GLY A 25 6.26 16.78 -2.46
CA GLY A 25 7.27 16.06 -3.24
C GLY A 25 7.02 16.10 -4.74
N LEU A 26 7.50 15.07 -5.43
CA LEU A 26 7.22 14.82 -6.84
C LEU A 26 6.29 13.61 -6.99
N GLU A 27 5.42 13.65 -7.99
CA GLU A 27 4.52 12.56 -8.37
C GLU A 27 4.61 12.33 -9.88
N SER A 28 4.48 11.08 -10.32
CA SER A 28 4.37 10.75 -11.74
C SER A 28 3.09 10.00 -12.04
N GLU A 29 2.50 10.24 -13.20
CA GLU A 29 1.36 9.50 -13.71
C GLU A 29 1.60 9.03 -15.14
N VAL A 30 1.01 7.90 -15.52
CA VAL A 30 0.94 7.48 -16.92
C VAL A 30 -0.15 8.30 -17.59
N TYR A 31 0.24 9.20 -18.48
CA TYR A 31 -0.68 10.02 -19.26
C TYR A 31 -1.26 9.25 -20.45
N ALA A 32 -0.40 8.52 -21.18
CA ALA A 32 -0.81 7.73 -22.33
C ALA A 32 0.18 6.60 -22.64
N GLU A 33 -0.30 5.58 -23.34
CA GLU A 33 0.53 4.62 -24.05
C GLU A 33 0.64 5.05 -25.51
N SER A 34 1.84 5.01 -26.08
CA SER A 34 2.10 5.46 -27.45
C SER A 34 3.00 4.49 -28.21
N PRO A 35 3.06 4.58 -29.55
CA PRO A 35 4.04 3.82 -30.36
C PRO A 35 5.50 4.19 -30.09
N TYR A 36 5.74 5.27 -29.33
CA TYR A 36 7.08 5.83 -29.04
C TYR A 36 7.52 5.54 -27.61
N GLY A 37 6.69 4.84 -26.82
CA GLY A 37 6.89 4.52 -25.42
C GLY A 37 5.73 5.00 -24.55
N THR A 38 5.80 4.68 -23.25
CA THR A 38 4.86 5.18 -22.26
C THR A 38 5.11 6.65 -21.99
N VAL A 39 4.04 7.43 -21.98
CA VAL A 39 4.06 8.89 -21.73
C VAL A 39 3.81 9.14 -20.25
N TYR A 40 4.80 9.65 -19.54
CA TYR A 40 4.69 10.03 -18.13
C TYR A 40 4.57 11.53 -17.99
N ARG A 41 3.71 12.00 -17.09
CA ARG A 41 3.68 13.37 -16.60
C ARG A 41 4.16 13.42 -15.17
N VAL A 42 5.02 14.40 -14.87
CA VAL A 42 5.60 14.58 -13.54
C VAL A 42 5.12 15.92 -12.98
N TYR A 43 4.70 15.87 -11.72
CA TYR A 43 4.13 17.02 -11.00
C TYR A 43 4.93 17.29 -9.73
N ALA A 44 5.06 18.57 -9.38
CA ALA A 44 5.37 18.99 -8.02
C ALA A 44 4.05 19.04 -7.23
N THR A 45 4.02 18.43 -6.04
CA THR A 45 2.81 18.32 -5.21
C THR A 45 2.91 19.17 -3.96
N PHE A 46 1.83 19.87 -3.62
CA PHE A 46 1.73 20.84 -2.53
C PHE A 46 0.56 20.52 -1.62
N ASP A 47 0.65 20.90 -0.36
CA ASP A 47 -0.43 20.77 0.63
C ASP A 47 -1.42 21.96 0.60
N SER A 48 -1.09 23.02 -0.12
CA SER A 48 -1.93 24.21 -0.31
C SER A 48 -2.29 24.42 -1.79
N PRO A 49 -3.56 24.65 -2.13
CA PRO A 49 -4.00 24.87 -3.51
C PRO A 49 -3.56 26.22 -4.11
N THR A 50 -3.05 27.11 -3.27
CA THR A 50 -2.62 28.48 -3.64
C THR A 50 -1.10 28.63 -3.76
N ASP A 51 -0.35 27.53 -3.58
CA ASP A 51 1.09 27.54 -3.77
C ASP A 51 1.41 27.62 -5.26
N GLU A 52 2.33 28.52 -5.62
CA GLU A 52 2.75 28.76 -6.99
C GLU A 52 4.18 28.27 -7.19
N LEU A 53 4.40 27.30 -8.09
CA LEU A 53 5.75 26.90 -8.47
C LEU A 53 6.39 27.97 -9.35
N VAL A 54 7.46 28.56 -8.88
CA VAL A 54 8.14 29.70 -9.54
C VAL A 54 9.33 29.24 -10.36
N ALA A 55 10.12 28.29 -9.85
CA ALA A 55 11.32 27.85 -10.55
C ALA A 55 11.67 26.39 -10.30
N VAL A 56 12.24 25.77 -11.34
CA VAL A 56 12.99 24.51 -11.29
C VAL A 56 14.44 24.85 -11.63
N TYR A 57 15.39 24.49 -10.76
CA TYR A 57 16.75 25.00 -10.88
C TYR A 57 17.82 24.02 -10.42
N ALA A 58 19.06 24.32 -10.77
CA ALA A 58 20.28 23.59 -10.42
C ALA A 58 21.27 24.49 -9.70
N LEU A 59 22.02 23.91 -8.76
CA LEU A 59 23.16 24.50 -8.11
C LEU A 59 24.38 23.58 -8.24
N GLU A 60 25.59 24.11 -8.08
CA GLU A 60 26.80 23.28 -8.02
C GLU A 60 26.74 22.24 -6.87
N THR A 61 26.19 22.65 -5.72
CA THR A 61 26.07 21.81 -4.50
C THR A 61 24.81 20.98 -4.45
N SER A 62 23.85 21.24 -5.32
CA SER A 62 22.60 20.48 -5.49
C SER A 62 22.26 20.43 -6.98
N PRO A 63 22.83 19.48 -7.72
CA PRO A 63 22.63 19.38 -9.17
C PRO A 63 21.18 19.13 -9.56
N MET A 64 20.81 19.56 -10.77
CA MET A 64 19.66 19.00 -11.46
C MET A 64 20.13 17.82 -12.30
N GLU A 65 19.51 16.68 -12.14
CA GLU A 65 19.88 15.45 -12.83
C GLU A 65 18.65 14.83 -13.47
N LEU A 66 18.79 14.42 -14.71
CA LEU A 66 17.83 13.61 -15.44
C LEU A 66 18.57 12.45 -16.05
N SER A 67 18.19 11.23 -15.72
CA SER A 67 18.72 10.04 -16.37
C SER A 67 17.59 9.19 -16.94
N VAL A 68 17.92 8.36 -17.93
CA VAL A 68 16.99 7.40 -18.52
C VAL A 68 17.77 6.15 -18.94
N THR A 69 17.19 4.98 -18.71
CA THR A 69 17.87 3.71 -19.07
C THR A 69 17.82 3.39 -20.56
N THR A 70 16.94 4.06 -21.31
CA THR A 70 16.84 3.96 -22.78
C THR A 70 17.09 5.33 -23.43
N SER A 71 16.06 5.93 -24.02
CA SER A 71 16.09 7.30 -24.54
C SER A 71 14.70 7.93 -24.40
N PHE A 72 14.66 9.27 -24.33
CA PHE A 72 13.41 10.01 -24.48
C PHE A 72 13.02 10.11 -25.95
N TYR A 73 11.72 9.99 -26.21
CA TYR A 73 11.18 10.33 -27.51
C TYR A 73 11.16 11.85 -27.68
N GLN A 74 11.68 12.34 -28.82
CA GLN A 74 11.68 13.75 -29.18
C GLN A 74 11.11 13.88 -30.60
N ASP A 75 10.04 14.68 -30.76
CA ASP A 75 9.43 14.93 -32.04
C ASP A 75 10.17 16.00 -32.82
N ALA A 76 10.37 15.81 -34.12
CA ALA A 76 11.14 16.76 -34.96
C ALA A 76 10.51 18.18 -35.08
N VAL A 77 9.21 18.29 -34.76
CA VAL A 77 8.47 19.58 -34.74
C VAL A 77 8.06 19.96 -33.32
N GLY A 78 8.56 19.25 -32.34
CA GLY A 78 8.38 19.48 -30.90
C GLY A 78 9.23 20.59 -30.34
N GLY A 79 9.42 20.55 -29.02
CA GLY A 79 10.30 21.51 -28.34
C GLY A 79 10.51 21.20 -26.88
N THR A 80 11.60 21.68 -26.34
CA THR A 80 12.08 21.43 -24.97
C THR A 80 11.12 21.88 -23.88
N LEU A 81 10.25 22.86 -24.17
CA LEU A 81 9.28 23.41 -23.23
C LEU A 81 7.85 23.13 -23.69
N GLY A 82 6.96 22.77 -22.78
CA GLY A 82 5.54 22.52 -23.05
C GLY A 82 4.86 23.68 -23.79
N SER A 83 5.25 24.92 -23.46
CA SER A 83 4.71 26.12 -24.16
C SER A 83 5.06 26.19 -25.66
N ALA A 84 6.02 25.41 -26.15
CA ALA A 84 6.33 25.30 -27.58
C ALA A 84 5.44 24.28 -28.31
N ILE A 85 4.76 23.40 -27.57
CA ILE A 85 3.89 22.37 -28.15
C ILE A 85 2.56 23.02 -28.55
N ASN A 86 2.26 23.01 -29.86
CA ASN A 86 1.04 23.61 -30.36
C ASN A 86 0.01 22.54 -30.75
N PRO A 87 -1.08 22.36 -29.97
CA PRO A 87 -2.09 21.34 -30.24
C PRO A 87 -2.79 21.46 -31.60
N ALA A 88 -2.76 22.65 -32.19
CA ALA A 88 -3.32 22.82 -33.55
C ALA A 88 -2.58 21.99 -34.61
N PHE A 89 -1.36 21.56 -34.32
CA PHE A 89 -0.57 20.72 -35.21
C PHE A 89 -0.78 19.20 -35.02
N PHE A 90 -1.44 18.75 -33.96
CA PHE A 90 -1.67 17.29 -33.68
C PHE A 90 -2.40 16.59 -34.85
N GLY A 91 -3.32 17.30 -35.53
CA GLY A 91 -3.99 16.74 -36.71
C GLY A 91 -3.07 16.46 -37.91
N ALA A 92 -1.98 17.21 -38.06
CA ALA A 92 -0.99 17.06 -39.10
C ALA A 92 0.25 16.24 -38.67
N PHE A 93 0.59 16.33 -37.40
CA PHE A 93 1.72 15.68 -36.74
C PHE A 93 1.24 15.01 -35.44
N PRO A 94 0.58 13.84 -35.52
CA PRO A 94 0.03 13.17 -34.32
C PRO A 94 1.08 12.75 -33.30
N SER A 95 2.32 12.53 -33.74
CA SER A 95 3.46 12.19 -32.89
C SER A 95 3.85 13.29 -31.94
N LEU A 96 3.56 14.55 -32.26
CA LEU A 96 3.87 15.71 -31.43
C LEU A 96 3.15 15.71 -30.07
N GLU A 97 2.02 15.04 -29.94
CA GLU A 97 1.31 14.86 -28.67
C GLU A 97 2.14 14.08 -27.65
N TYR A 98 3.04 13.23 -28.14
CA TYR A 98 3.89 12.34 -27.32
C TYR A 98 5.31 12.87 -27.13
N ASP A 99 5.59 14.09 -27.56
CA ASP A 99 6.92 14.72 -27.38
C ASP A 99 7.29 14.84 -25.90
N SER A 100 8.59 14.79 -25.61
CA SER A 100 9.09 14.97 -24.24
C SER A 100 9.52 16.41 -24.02
N TRP A 101 9.11 17.03 -22.92
CA TRP A 101 9.35 18.44 -22.64
C TRP A 101 9.28 18.74 -21.14
N PHE A 102 9.89 19.88 -20.74
CA PHE A 102 9.76 20.46 -19.41
C PHE A 102 8.72 21.59 -19.39
N THR A 103 8.18 21.90 -18.20
CA THR A 103 7.25 23.01 -18.03
C THR A 103 7.17 23.48 -16.58
N ILE A 104 6.42 24.53 -16.33
CA ILE A 104 5.83 24.90 -15.06
C ILE A 104 4.36 25.17 -15.34
N GLY A 105 3.50 24.21 -15.07
CA GLY A 105 2.05 24.27 -15.16
C GLY A 105 1.46 24.01 -16.55
N SER A 106 1.81 24.77 -17.57
CA SER A 106 1.20 24.66 -18.90
C SER A 106 1.71 23.44 -19.67
N SER A 107 0.80 22.63 -20.21
CA SER A 107 1.12 21.44 -21.02
C SER A 107 1.36 21.74 -22.50
N ASP A 108 0.94 22.90 -22.97
CA ASP A 108 1.03 23.29 -24.37
C ASP A 108 0.93 24.82 -24.55
N SER A 109 0.98 25.29 -25.79
CA SER A 109 0.98 26.71 -26.15
C SER A 109 -0.34 27.45 -25.90
N ASN A 110 -1.40 26.77 -25.46
CA ASN A 110 -2.66 27.42 -25.04
C ASN A 110 -2.64 27.81 -23.56
N GLY A 111 -1.67 27.33 -22.81
CA GLY A 111 -1.49 27.66 -21.38
C GLY A 111 -0.96 29.07 -21.16
N THR A 112 -0.90 29.47 -19.89
CA THR A 112 -0.53 30.84 -19.47
C THR A 112 0.93 30.97 -19.04
N SER A 113 1.69 29.86 -18.99
CA SER A 113 3.07 29.86 -18.51
C SER A 113 4.05 30.43 -19.53
N ASP A 114 4.57 31.62 -19.24
CA ASP A 114 5.67 32.25 -20.01
C ASP A 114 7.02 31.90 -19.36
N ILE A 115 7.52 30.70 -19.69
CA ILE A 115 8.72 30.12 -19.07
C ILE A 115 9.97 30.80 -19.62
N GLN A 116 10.74 31.38 -18.73
CA GLN A 116 12.06 31.91 -19.00
C GLN A 116 13.12 30.90 -18.62
N GLN A 117 14.31 30.94 -19.24
CA GLN A 117 15.41 30.05 -18.90
C GLN A 117 16.75 30.80 -18.81
N VAL A 118 17.64 30.28 -18.00
CA VAL A 118 19.02 30.73 -17.88
C VAL A 118 19.94 29.54 -17.61
N GLY A 119 21.06 29.43 -18.34
CA GLY A 119 22.03 28.35 -18.11
C GLY A 119 21.59 26.94 -18.46
N MET A 120 20.46 26.77 -19.15
CA MET A 120 19.90 25.45 -19.49
C MET A 120 20.32 24.93 -20.87
N ASP A 121 20.95 25.73 -21.72
CA ASP A 121 21.17 25.41 -23.15
C ASP A 121 21.82 24.05 -23.38
N GLY A 122 22.87 23.71 -22.61
CA GLY A 122 23.57 22.44 -22.73
C GLY A 122 22.75 21.24 -22.25
N ALA A 123 22.01 21.42 -21.16
CA ALA A 123 21.11 20.40 -20.59
C ALA A 123 19.94 20.12 -21.56
N PHE A 124 19.33 21.17 -22.06
CA PHE A 124 18.23 21.06 -23.00
C PHE A 124 18.67 20.48 -24.37
N ALA A 125 19.86 20.84 -24.85
CA ALA A 125 20.39 20.20 -26.05
C ALA A 125 20.64 18.70 -25.88
N SER A 126 21.08 18.25 -24.71
CA SER A 126 21.21 16.82 -24.38
C SER A 126 19.85 16.15 -24.37
N PHE A 127 18.88 16.76 -23.71
CA PHE A 127 17.51 16.25 -23.61
C PHE A 127 16.84 16.13 -24.99
N GLU A 128 16.95 17.13 -25.85
CA GLU A 128 16.46 17.12 -27.24
C GLU A 128 17.12 16.03 -28.10
N SER A 129 18.29 15.55 -27.73
CA SER A 129 18.91 14.39 -28.36
C SER A 129 18.38 13.03 -27.85
N GLY A 130 17.39 13.04 -26.96
CA GLY A 130 16.84 11.86 -26.30
C GLY A 130 17.65 11.37 -25.09
N SER A 131 18.65 12.14 -24.64
CA SER A 131 19.56 11.76 -23.56
C SER A 131 19.25 12.48 -22.27
N GLY A 132 19.63 11.90 -21.13
CA GLY A 132 19.66 12.59 -19.85
C GLY A 132 20.74 13.66 -19.77
N PHE A 133 20.81 14.36 -18.64
CA PHE A 133 21.84 15.37 -18.34
C PHE A 133 22.11 15.47 -16.83
N THR A 134 23.26 16.03 -16.49
CA THR A 134 23.58 16.52 -15.15
C THR A 134 24.01 17.97 -15.25
N LEU A 135 23.27 18.87 -14.57
CA LEU A 135 23.57 20.28 -14.52
C LEU A 135 24.08 20.65 -13.12
N ASN A 136 25.41 20.79 -13.00
CA ASN A 136 26.13 21.03 -11.75
C ASN A 136 27.16 22.17 -11.86
N SER A 137 26.96 23.11 -12.78
CA SER A 137 27.91 24.20 -13.01
C SER A 137 27.85 25.25 -11.88
N PHE A 138 28.94 25.95 -11.64
CA PHE A 138 29.00 27.05 -10.66
C PHE A 138 27.94 28.13 -10.88
N VAL A 139 27.60 28.39 -12.13
CA VAL A 139 26.54 29.34 -12.49
C VAL A 139 25.14 28.79 -12.25
N GLY A 140 25.03 27.43 -12.18
CA GLY A 140 23.76 26.73 -12.13
C GLY A 140 22.99 26.80 -13.44
N GLY A 141 21.68 26.60 -13.36
CA GLY A 141 20.71 26.75 -14.43
C GLY A 141 19.31 26.72 -13.88
N SER A 142 18.39 27.35 -14.58
CA SER A 142 16.99 27.42 -14.16
C SER A 142 16.07 27.64 -15.34
N PHE A 143 14.87 27.02 -15.27
CA PHE A 143 13.70 27.50 -15.98
C PHE A 143 12.66 27.95 -14.94
N PHE A 144 12.01 29.10 -15.20
CA PHE A 144 11.24 29.79 -14.19
C PHE A 144 10.15 30.69 -14.79
N LEU A 145 9.22 31.09 -13.95
CA LEU A 145 8.15 32.05 -14.23
C LEU A 145 8.34 33.34 -13.43
N ILE A 146 7.71 34.40 -13.91
CA ILE A 146 7.51 35.60 -13.10
C ILE A 146 6.32 35.29 -12.15
N PRO A 147 6.50 35.42 -10.82
CA PRO A 147 5.42 35.10 -9.86
C PRO A 147 4.14 35.91 -10.12
N ASN A 148 3.00 35.29 -9.83
CA ASN A 148 1.65 35.87 -9.95
C ASN A 148 1.24 36.25 -11.39
N VAL A 149 1.82 35.60 -12.40
CA VAL A 149 1.49 35.85 -13.81
C VAL A 149 0.78 34.68 -14.46
N SER A 150 1.04 33.46 -13.99
CA SER A 150 0.50 32.23 -14.60
C SER A 150 -0.39 31.49 -13.63
N ALA A 151 -1.69 31.41 -13.93
CA ALA A 151 -2.61 30.58 -13.16
C ALA A 151 -2.32 29.06 -13.28
N ASP A 152 -1.60 28.64 -14.33
CA ASP A 152 -1.24 27.22 -14.50
C ASP A 152 -0.12 26.79 -13.56
N ALA A 153 0.59 27.75 -12.96
CA ALA A 153 1.66 27.50 -11.99
C ALA A 153 1.16 27.37 -10.55
N GLU A 154 -0.12 27.67 -10.28
CA GLU A 154 -0.76 27.42 -9.01
C GLU A 154 -1.12 25.93 -8.87
N ALA A 155 -0.96 25.36 -7.67
CA ALA A 155 -1.24 23.96 -7.38
C ALA A 155 -2.71 23.57 -7.60
N GLY A 156 -3.63 24.53 -7.43
CA GLY A 156 -5.06 24.28 -7.66
C GLY A 156 -5.67 23.29 -6.66
N ALA A 157 -6.88 22.83 -6.97
CA ALA A 157 -7.65 21.95 -6.08
C ALA A 157 -7.06 20.54 -5.96
N ASP A 158 -6.29 20.08 -6.93
CA ASP A 158 -5.60 18.79 -6.95
C ASP A 158 -4.21 18.84 -6.32
N GLY A 159 -3.76 20.04 -5.88
CA GLY A 159 -2.53 20.23 -5.11
C GLY A 159 -1.27 20.01 -5.94
N ARG A 160 -1.27 20.14 -7.28
CA ARG A 160 -0.12 19.77 -8.10
C ARG A 160 0.13 20.67 -9.29
N VAL A 161 1.40 20.89 -9.58
CA VAL A 161 1.87 21.69 -10.73
C VAL A 161 2.67 20.80 -11.66
N LEU A 162 2.30 20.74 -12.94
CA LEU A 162 3.01 19.96 -13.96
C LEU A 162 4.41 20.53 -14.19
N ILE A 163 5.45 19.69 -14.17
CA ILE A 163 6.85 20.06 -14.41
C ILE A 163 7.46 19.44 -15.67
N GLY A 164 6.82 18.45 -16.25
CA GLY A 164 7.27 17.89 -17.52
C GLY A 164 6.46 16.69 -18.00
N GLN A 165 6.65 16.36 -19.26
CA GLN A 165 6.20 15.14 -19.92
C GLN A 165 7.41 14.41 -20.47
N PHE A 166 7.46 13.09 -20.25
CA PHE A 166 8.58 12.24 -20.62
C PHE A 166 8.07 10.97 -21.28
N THR A 167 8.37 10.78 -22.54
CA THR A 167 7.95 9.60 -23.31
C THR A 167 9.16 8.67 -23.50
N THR A 168 9.06 7.49 -22.94
CA THR A 168 10.14 6.49 -22.93
C THR A 168 9.64 5.10 -22.56
N ASP A 169 10.39 4.05 -22.95
CA ASP A 169 10.24 2.69 -22.45
C ASP A 169 11.23 2.38 -21.30
N GLY A 170 12.00 3.37 -20.88
CA GLY A 170 13.03 3.23 -19.84
C GLY A 170 12.57 3.69 -18.47
N VAL A 171 13.41 3.39 -17.47
CA VAL A 171 13.31 3.99 -16.15
C VAL A 171 13.96 5.37 -16.20
N VAL A 172 13.26 6.35 -15.63
CA VAL A 172 13.72 7.73 -15.52
C VAL A 172 13.98 8.05 -14.06
N ASP A 173 15.16 8.60 -13.77
CA ASP A 173 15.45 9.25 -12.48
C ASP A 173 15.57 10.75 -12.71
N LEU A 174 14.76 11.52 -11.97
CA LEU A 174 14.74 12.97 -12.01
C LEU A 174 15.04 13.52 -10.61
N THR A 175 16.05 14.38 -10.51
CA THR A 175 16.36 15.17 -9.31
C THR A 175 16.39 16.64 -9.66
N VAL A 176 15.64 17.46 -8.91
CA VAL A 176 15.50 18.90 -9.14
C VAL A 176 15.54 19.67 -7.83
N ASN A 177 15.83 20.96 -7.91
CA ASN A 177 15.53 21.91 -6.83
C ASN A 177 14.32 22.74 -7.25
N LEU A 178 13.41 22.96 -6.31
CA LEU A 178 12.16 23.66 -6.55
C LEU A 178 12.11 24.93 -5.71
N GLN A 179 11.59 26.02 -6.31
CA GLN A 179 11.27 27.25 -5.62
C GLN A 179 9.79 27.56 -5.85
N TRP A 180 9.06 27.89 -4.79
CA TRP A 180 7.66 28.25 -4.85
C TRP A 180 7.32 29.37 -3.90
N ASP A 181 6.24 30.07 -4.19
CA ASP A 181 5.69 31.13 -3.36
C ASP A 181 4.36 30.66 -2.75
N ASP A 182 4.10 31.03 -1.49
CA ASP A 182 2.81 30.85 -0.85
C ASP A 182 1.85 32.01 -1.19
N ILE A 183 0.60 31.93 -0.71
CA ILE A 183 -0.43 32.97 -0.94
C ILE A 183 -0.01 34.32 -0.40
N ASP A 184 0.86 34.40 0.60
CA ASP A 184 1.40 35.63 1.18
C ASP A 184 2.69 36.09 0.47
N THR A 185 3.05 35.44 -0.64
CA THR A 185 4.26 35.66 -1.44
C THR A 185 5.58 35.43 -0.70
N ASN A 186 5.56 34.54 0.30
CA ASN A 186 6.81 34.09 0.92
C ASN A 186 7.43 32.99 0.05
N THR A 187 8.65 33.21 -0.37
CA THR A 187 9.40 32.26 -1.20
C THR A 187 10.04 31.17 -0.37
N SER A 188 9.78 29.93 -0.76
CA SER A 188 10.33 28.70 -0.18
C SER A 188 11.15 27.92 -1.22
N ASN A 189 12.06 27.06 -0.75
CA ASN A 189 12.91 26.25 -1.60
C ASN A 189 13.07 24.84 -1.03
N SER A 190 13.09 23.83 -1.91
CA SER A 190 13.51 22.46 -1.62
C SER A 190 14.64 22.05 -2.54
N LEU A 191 15.67 21.44 -1.96
CA LEU A 191 16.85 20.97 -2.69
C LEU A 191 16.84 19.45 -2.82
N GLY A 192 17.26 18.95 -3.99
CA GLY A 192 17.45 17.53 -4.24
C GLY A 192 16.16 16.70 -4.15
N VAL A 193 15.03 17.29 -4.55
CA VAL A 193 13.77 16.57 -4.63
C VAL A 193 13.84 15.59 -5.80
N SER A 194 13.59 14.31 -5.57
CA SER A 194 13.80 13.27 -6.57
C SER A 194 12.61 12.35 -6.73
N ILE A 195 12.51 11.78 -7.95
CA ILE A 195 11.54 10.74 -8.29
C ILE A 195 12.15 9.78 -9.31
N SER A 196 11.80 8.50 -9.20
CA SER A 196 12.09 7.47 -10.21
C SER A 196 10.79 6.90 -10.75
N PHE A 197 10.66 6.77 -12.07
CA PHE A 197 9.47 6.21 -12.72
C PHE A 197 9.82 5.47 -14.03
N PRO A 198 9.02 4.45 -14.49
CA PRO A 198 7.95 3.86 -13.69
C PRO A 198 8.48 3.33 -12.36
N PHE A 199 7.61 3.34 -11.35
CA PHE A 199 7.97 2.70 -10.08
C PHE A 199 8.23 1.21 -10.33
N VAL A 200 9.46 0.78 -10.12
CA VAL A 200 9.83 -0.63 -10.19
C VAL A 200 9.85 -1.15 -8.77
N ALA A 201 8.87 -2.00 -8.44
CA ALA A 201 8.84 -2.67 -7.16
C ALA A 201 10.08 -3.57 -7.02
N VAL A 202 10.83 -3.38 -5.96
CA VAL A 202 11.91 -4.28 -5.53
C VAL A 202 11.33 -5.15 -4.44
N SER A 203 11.09 -6.43 -4.77
CA SER A 203 10.58 -7.41 -3.82
C SER A 203 11.67 -7.85 -2.85
N GLY A 204 11.34 -7.94 -1.58
CA GLY A 204 12.25 -8.36 -0.51
C GLY A 204 11.64 -8.09 0.85
N CYS A 205 12.36 -8.43 1.92
CA CYS A 205 11.90 -8.16 3.28
C CYS A 205 12.01 -6.67 3.61
N THR A 206 10.88 -5.99 3.79
CA THR A 206 10.82 -4.55 4.14
C THR A 206 10.83 -4.28 5.65
N ASN A 207 10.76 -5.31 6.48
CA ASN A 207 10.74 -5.16 7.94
C ASN A 207 12.16 -4.96 8.50
N ALA A 208 12.43 -3.75 9.01
CA ALA A 208 13.76 -3.39 9.56
C ALA A 208 14.17 -4.20 10.80
N SER A 209 13.25 -4.90 11.47
CA SER A 209 13.52 -5.79 12.62
C SER A 209 13.85 -7.22 12.19
N ALA A 210 13.71 -7.57 10.91
CA ALA A 210 13.98 -8.91 10.39
C ALA A 210 15.48 -9.16 10.21
N ASP A 211 15.89 -10.44 10.33
CA ASP A 211 17.28 -10.87 10.16
C ASP A 211 17.78 -10.65 8.70
N ASN A 212 16.87 -10.71 7.72
CA ASN A 212 17.13 -10.57 6.30
C ASN A 212 16.53 -9.30 5.70
N TYR A 213 16.42 -8.22 6.51
CA TYR A 213 15.95 -6.93 6.03
C TYR A 213 16.74 -6.46 4.79
N ASP A 214 16.01 -6.09 3.74
CA ASP A 214 16.56 -5.48 2.55
C ASP A 214 16.14 -4.01 2.47
N SER A 215 17.07 -3.10 2.74
CA SER A 215 16.80 -1.66 2.68
C SER A 215 16.49 -1.14 1.27
N SER A 216 16.72 -1.93 0.24
CA SER A 216 16.36 -1.60 -1.16
C SER A 216 14.97 -2.09 -1.54
N ALA A 217 14.38 -3.00 -0.76
CA ALA A 217 13.03 -3.49 -1.00
C ALA A 217 12.00 -2.38 -0.81
N THR A 218 11.11 -2.27 -1.79
CA THR A 218 9.98 -1.32 -1.79
C THR A 218 8.63 -2.03 -1.63
N GLU A 219 8.65 -3.37 -1.74
CA GLU A 219 7.48 -4.23 -1.60
C GLU A 219 7.87 -5.49 -0.83
N ASP A 220 7.10 -5.79 0.23
CA ASP A 220 7.33 -7.00 1.03
C ASP A 220 6.88 -8.23 0.26
N ASP A 221 7.79 -9.18 0.09
CA ASP A 221 7.54 -10.45 -0.59
C ASP A 221 7.22 -11.60 0.37
N GLY A 222 7.06 -11.30 1.65
CA GLY A 222 6.81 -12.28 2.70
C GLY A 222 8.04 -13.10 3.10
N SER A 223 9.24 -12.72 2.64
CA SER A 223 10.49 -13.46 2.92
C SER A 223 11.12 -13.13 4.27
N CYS A 224 10.54 -12.19 5.06
CA CYS A 224 11.09 -11.78 6.35
C CYS A 224 11.27 -12.96 7.30
N THR A 225 12.44 -13.06 7.93
CA THR A 225 12.76 -14.09 8.91
C THR A 225 13.27 -13.47 10.21
N PHE A 226 13.05 -14.15 11.34
CA PHE A 226 13.39 -13.63 12.67
C PHE A 226 14.07 -14.72 13.50
N GLY A 227 14.97 -14.28 14.41
CA GLY A 227 15.63 -15.18 15.35
C GLY A 227 16.55 -16.20 14.69
N GLY A 228 17.30 -15.80 13.67
CA GLY A 228 18.18 -16.69 12.91
C GLY A 228 17.41 -17.62 11.98
N GLY A 229 16.24 -17.19 11.48
CA GLY A 229 15.38 -17.97 10.60
C GLY A 229 14.50 -18.99 11.34
N LEU A 230 14.32 -18.86 12.66
CA LEU A 230 13.42 -19.73 13.42
C LEU A 230 11.94 -19.43 13.14
N LEU A 231 11.57 -18.16 13.05
CA LEU A 231 10.24 -17.70 12.67
C LEU A 231 10.30 -17.16 11.23
N SER A 232 9.50 -17.75 10.35
CA SER A 232 9.52 -17.47 8.91
C SER A 232 8.36 -16.60 8.42
N GLY A 233 7.42 -16.25 9.30
CA GLY A 233 6.34 -15.35 8.95
C GLY A 233 5.01 -15.71 9.59
N LEU A 234 3.95 -15.15 9.04
CA LEU A 234 2.56 -15.46 9.35
C LEU A 234 1.93 -16.20 8.18
N SER A 235 0.99 -17.09 8.49
CA SER A 235 0.14 -17.73 7.48
C SER A 235 -1.31 -17.81 7.95
N TYR A 236 -2.22 -18.07 7.04
CA TYR A 236 -3.61 -18.30 7.38
C TYR A 236 -4.16 -19.56 6.74
N GLU A 237 -5.26 -20.06 7.29
CA GLU A 237 -6.02 -21.20 6.79
C GLU A 237 -7.50 -20.84 6.76
N VAL A 238 -8.21 -21.23 5.71
CA VAL A 238 -9.66 -21.08 5.63
C VAL A 238 -10.30 -22.29 6.31
N VAL A 239 -11.01 -22.04 7.41
CA VAL A 239 -11.65 -23.11 8.23
C VAL A 239 -13.08 -23.37 7.78
N ALA A 240 -13.80 -22.29 7.43
CA ALA A 240 -15.16 -22.39 6.92
C ALA A 240 -15.43 -21.31 5.87
N VAL A 241 -16.18 -21.69 4.85
CA VAL A 241 -16.60 -20.80 3.77
C VAL A 241 -18.08 -20.53 3.92
N ASN A 242 -18.44 -19.26 3.99
CA ASN A 242 -19.81 -18.76 4.04
C ASN A 242 -20.74 -19.51 5.02
N PRO A 243 -20.30 -19.73 6.30
CA PRO A 243 -21.04 -20.58 7.24
C PRO A 243 -22.46 -20.09 7.54
N PHE A 244 -22.70 -18.76 7.42
CA PHE A 244 -23.99 -18.14 7.70
C PHE A 244 -24.82 -17.85 6.44
N GLY A 245 -24.28 -18.08 5.22
CA GLY A 245 -24.93 -17.70 3.97
C GLY A 245 -24.91 -16.18 3.70
N THR A 246 -24.10 -15.40 4.43
CA THR A 246 -24.00 -13.94 4.36
C THR A 246 -22.71 -13.44 3.70
N GLY A 247 -21.85 -14.35 3.24
CA GLY A 247 -20.58 -14.04 2.60
C GLY A 247 -19.36 -14.01 3.54
N GLN A 248 -19.57 -14.21 4.84
CA GLN A 248 -18.47 -14.27 5.82
C GLN A 248 -17.73 -15.60 5.70
N ASN A 249 -16.41 -15.57 5.86
CA ASN A 249 -15.56 -16.76 5.92
C ASN A 249 -14.79 -16.77 7.24
N THR A 250 -14.44 -17.95 7.71
CA THR A 250 -13.68 -18.15 8.95
C THR A 250 -12.25 -18.52 8.63
N TYR A 251 -11.32 -17.73 9.16
CA TYR A 251 -9.88 -17.87 8.96
C TYR A 251 -9.19 -18.16 10.29
N ARG A 252 -8.13 -18.96 10.27
CA ARG A 252 -7.18 -19.10 11.37
C ARG A 252 -5.85 -18.52 10.99
N LEU A 253 -5.29 -17.69 11.87
CA LEU A 253 -3.98 -17.05 11.73
C LEU A 253 -2.94 -17.83 12.50
N TYR A 254 -1.78 -18.07 11.89
CA TYR A 254 -0.67 -18.84 12.46
C TYR A 254 0.64 -18.05 12.37
N ALA A 255 1.52 -18.32 13.34
CA ALA A 255 2.95 -18.03 13.22
C ALA A 255 3.68 -19.31 12.76
N ASP A 256 4.53 -19.19 11.73
CA ASP A 256 5.21 -20.31 11.08
C ASP A 256 6.66 -20.44 11.55
N PHE A 257 7.01 -21.60 12.08
CA PHE A 257 8.32 -21.88 12.65
C PHE A 257 9.06 -23.00 11.92
N SER A 258 10.37 -22.83 11.74
CA SER A 258 11.25 -23.83 11.13
C SER A 258 11.72 -24.92 12.13
N SER A 259 11.50 -24.71 13.44
CA SER A 259 11.93 -25.61 14.50
C SER A 259 10.77 -25.93 15.46
N PRO A 260 10.64 -27.19 15.92
CA PRO A 260 9.68 -27.54 16.96
C PRO A 260 10.17 -27.14 18.39
N ASP A 261 11.46 -26.77 18.55
CA ASP A 261 12.08 -26.47 19.83
C ASP A 261 11.96 -24.97 20.18
N VAL A 262 10.89 -24.34 19.76
CA VAL A 262 10.53 -22.96 20.10
C VAL A 262 9.22 -22.94 20.89
N GLU A 263 8.97 -21.85 21.60
CA GLU A 263 7.75 -21.65 22.37
C GLU A 263 7.32 -20.18 22.24
N VAL A 264 6.16 -19.92 21.62
CA VAL A 264 5.54 -18.58 21.62
C VAL A 264 5.08 -18.27 23.03
N THR A 265 5.54 -17.15 23.57
CA THR A 265 5.27 -16.77 24.95
C THR A 265 4.36 -15.55 25.08
N ALA A 266 4.34 -14.67 24.09
CA ALA A 266 3.41 -13.55 24.03
C ALA A 266 3.13 -13.08 22.62
N VAL A 267 1.94 -12.48 22.45
CA VAL A 267 1.57 -11.58 21.35
C VAL A 267 1.24 -10.24 21.98
N TYR A 268 1.80 -9.14 21.47
CA TYR A 268 1.74 -7.84 22.12
C TYR A 268 1.70 -6.66 21.17
N GLY A 269 1.35 -5.49 21.70
CA GLY A 269 1.42 -4.22 20.98
C GLY A 269 1.72 -3.06 21.90
N THR A 270 2.37 -2.02 21.36
CA THR A 270 2.67 -0.74 22.00
C THR A 270 2.38 0.42 21.03
N ASP A 271 2.66 1.65 21.43
CA ASP A 271 2.55 2.82 20.55
C ASP A 271 3.59 2.83 19.42
N THR A 272 4.74 2.19 19.62
CA THR A 272 5.82 2.10 18.63
C THR A 272 5.74 0.85 17.77
N THR A 273 5.19 -0.22 18.32
CA THR A 273 4.97 -1.51 17.65
C THR A 273 3.52 -1.96 17.86
N PRO A 274 2.57 -1.41 17.09
CA PRO A 274 1.16 -1.74 17.27
C PRO A 274 0.86 -3.22 17.02
N TRP A 275 -0.13 -3.76 17.74
CA TRP A 275 -0.78 -5.01 17.38
C TRP A 275 -2.19 -4.71 16.91
N GLN A 276 -2.52 -5.12 15.71
CA GLN A 276 -3.82 -4.81 15.13
C GLN A 276 -4.36 -5.93 14.24
N MET A 277 -5.69 -6.04 14.24
CA MET A 277 -6.49 -6.83 13.30
C MET A 277 -7.58 -5.88 12.80
N VAL A 278 -7.51 -5.51 11.53
CA VAL A 278 -8.42 -4.55 10.89
C VAL A 278 -9.12 -5.23 9.73
N SER A 279 -10.45 -5.13 9.65
CA SER A 279 -11.23 -5.67 8.54
C SER A 279 -11.86 -4.56 7.71
N ASP A 280 -11.80 -4.63 6.39
CA ASP A 280 -12.47 -3.70 5.49
C ASP A 280 -13.98 -4.00 5.32
N ALA A 281 -14.47 -5.06 5.96
CA ALA A 281 -15.89 -5.43 5.96
C ALA A 281 -16.73 -4.40 6.74
N ALA A 282 -17.87 -4.01 6.19
CA ALA A 282 -18.79 -3.13 6.87
C ALA A 282 -19.45 -3.75 8.14
N ASP A 283 -19.51 -5.08 8.21
CA ASP A 283 -19.99 -5.89 9.32
C ASP A 283 -18.85 -6.34 10.27
N GLY A 284 -17.60 -6.06 9.91
CA GLY A 284 -16.39 -6.31 10.69
C GLY A 284 -16.20 -7.80 11.02
N PHE A 285 -15.84 -8.09 12.29
CA PHE A 285 -15.64 -9.45 12.78
C PHE A 285 -16.91 -10.00 13.43
N TYR A 286 -17.24 -11.25 13.11
CA TYR A 286 -18.31 -11.95 13.78
C TYR A 286 -17.89 -12.39 15.19
N ASN A 287 -18.70 -12.04 16.19
CA ASN A 287 -18.55 -12.46 17.58
C ASN A 287 -19.88 -13.01 18.10
N ASP A 288 -19.86 -14.25 18.60
CA ASP A 288 -21.06 -14.88 19.16
C ASP A 288 -21.35 -14.38 20.58
N LEU A 289 -22.63 -14.23 20.92
CA LEU A 289 -23.05 -13.72 22.24
C LEU A 289 -22.64 -14.63 23.41
N VAL A 290 -22.41 -15.93 23.16
CA VAL A 290 -21.93 -16.92 24.13
C VAL A 290 -20.49 -17.34 23.84
N GLY A 291 -19.78 -16.57 22.97
CA GLY A 291 -18.41 -16.74 22.59
C GLY A 291 -17.40 -16.34 23.67
N SER A 292 -16.15 -16.26 23.30
CA SER A 292 -15.07 -15.89 24.21
C SER A 292 -13.99 -15.12 23.44
N ASP A 293 -13.38 -14.11 24.10
CA ASP A 293 -12.25 -13.36 23.60
C ASP A 293 -11.04 -14.27 23.25
N PHE A 294 -11.01 -15.48 23.86
CA PHE A 294 -9.88 -16.41 23.77
C PHE A 294 -10.34 -17.81 23.39
N GLY A 295 -9.58 -18.46 22.50
CA GLY A 295 -9.92 -19.76 21.92
C GLY A 295 -10.20 -20.86 22.93
N GLY A 296 -9.39 -20.99 23.99
CA GLY A 296 -9.59 -21.96 25.05
C GLY A 296 -10.85 -21.73 25.89
N GLY A 297 -11.38 -20.48 25.88
CA GLY A 297 -12.63 -20.13 26.54
C GLY A 297 -13.89 -20.56 25.77
N VAL A 298 -13.77 -20.85 24.47
CA VAL A 298 -14.87 -21.36 23.64
C VAL A 298 -15.12 -22.82 23.97
N ASN A 299 -16.33 -23.15 24.45
CA ASN A 299 -16.67 -24.52 24.85
C ASN A 299 -17.39 -25.29 23.74
N PRO A 300 -16.73 -26.30 23.10
CA PRO A 300 -17.32 -27.08 21.99
C PRO A 300 -18.57 -27.87 22.37
N LEU A 301 -18.81 -28.11 23.66
CA LEU A 301 -20.05 -28.78 24.11
C LEU A 301 -21.32 -27.97 23.80
N PHE A 302 -21.15 -26.65 23.57
CA PHE A 302 -22.28 -25.78 23.22
C PHE A 302 -22.54 -25.68 21.71
N PHE A 303 -21.67 -26.18 20.83
CA PHE A 303 -21.88 -26.15 19.38
C PHE A 303 -23.18 -26.82 18.94
N GLY A 304 -23.62 -27.85 19.64
CA GLY A 304 -24.90 -28.51 19.35
C GLY A 304 -26.14 -27.65 19.66
N ALA A 305 -26.02 -26.69 20.59
CA ALA A 305 -27.11 -25.78 21.00
C ALA A 305 -26.95 -24.40 20.33
N PHE A 306 -25.74 -23.99 20.02
CA PHE A 306 -25.35 -22.73 19.44
C PHE A 306 -24.35 -23.03 18.29
N PRO A 307 -24.83 -23.44 17.11
CA PRO A 307 -23.94 -23.87 16.02
C PRO A 307 -23.02 -22.75 15.52
N ASP A 308 -23.48 -21.51 15.57
CA ASP A 308 -22.74 -20.36 15.08
C ASP A 308 -21.51 -20.04 15.96
N LEU A 309 -21.50 -20.51 17.22
CA LEU A 309 -20.37 -20.40 18.14
C LEU A 309 -19.08 -21.03 17.61
N GLU A 310 -19.18 -22.03 16.72
CA GLU A 310 -18.01 -22.65 16.06
C GLU A 310 -17.20 -21.63 15.22
N TYR A 311 -17.88 -20.56 14.75
CA TYR A 311 -17.32 -19.54 13.87
C TYR A 311 -17.01 -18.23 14.61
N ASP A 312 -17.07 -18.23 15.94
CA ASP A 312 -16.70 -17.09 16.79
C ASP A 312 -15.27 -16.60 16.50
N SER A 313 -15.05 -15.28 16.62
CA SER A 313 -13.72 -14.68 16.45
C SER A 313 -13.02 -14.54 17.79
N TRP A 314 -11.77 -14.99 17.89
CA TRP A 314 -11.03 -15.02 19.14
C TRP A 314 -9.52 -15.04 18.93
N PHE A 315 -8.78 -14.65 19.96
CA PHE A 315 -7.31 -14.72 20.01
C PHE A 315 -6.83 -15.93 20.82
N THR A 316 -5.60 -16.36 20.57
CA THR A 316 -4.95 -17.45 21.32
C THR A 316 -3.43 -17.45 21.15
N ILE A 317 -2.77 -18.31 21.93
CA ILE A 317 -1.42 -18.82 21.70
C ILE A 317 -1.53 -20.34 21.74
N GLY A 318 -1.85 -20.94 20.57
CA GLY A 318 -1.91 -22.38 20.34
C GLY A 318 -3.16 -23.10 20.82
N ALA A 319 -3.94 -22.57 21.77
CA ALA A 319 -5.14 -23.21 22.27
C ALA A 319 -6.29 -23.14 21.27
N GLN A 320 -7.03 -24.25 21.13
CA GLN A 320 -8.26 -24.36 20.37
C GLN A 320 -9.47 -24.48 21.30
N PRO A 321 -10.71 -24.34 20.79
CA PRO A 321 -11.91 -24.62 21.56
C PRO A 321 -11.87 -25.98 22.25
N GLY A 322 -12.04 -25.96 23.59
CA GLY A 322 -12.00 -27.17 24.42
C GLY A 322 -10.65 -27.55 24.99
N ASP A 323 -9.57 -26.85 24.62
CA ASP A 323 -8.26 -27.03 25.24
C ASP A 323 -8.21 -26.39 26.62
N GLU A 324 -7.33 -26.91 27.53
CA GLU A 324 -7.01 -26.19 28.76
C GLU A 324 -6.25 -24.91 28.40
N ASP A 325 -6.83 -23.76 28.73
CA ASP A 325 -6.28 -22.47 28.40
C ASP A 325 -5.38 -21.95 29.52
N GLY A 326 -4.07 -21.88 29.26
CA GLY A 326 -3.09 -21.21 30.12
C GLY A 326 -2.84 -19.76 29.74
N LEU A 327 -3.68 -19.18 28.87
CA LEU A 327 -3.53 -17.83 28.36
C LEU A 327 -3.85 -16.79 29.46
N ASN A 328 -3.01 -15.80 29.54
CA ASN A 328 -3.21 -14.61 30.36
C ASN A 328 -3.28 -13.39 29.45
N SER A 329 -3.94 -12.34 29.92
CA SER A 329 -3.98 -11.06 29.20
C SER A 329 -3.68 -9.89 30.13
N ALA A 330 -3.03 -8.88 29.57
CA ALA A 330 -2.78 -7.61 30.23
C ALA A 330 -2.86 -6.48 29.21
N PHE A 331 -3.86 -5.63 29.35
CA PHE A 331 -4.08 -4.48 28.48
C PHE A 331 -4.08 -3.20 29.28
N ASP A 332 -3.59 -2.11 28.66
CA ASP A 332 -3.76 -0.76 29.20
C ASP A 332 -5.25 -0.49 29.44
N ALA A 333 -5.58 0.00 30.64
CA ALA A 333 -6.96 0.31 31.00
C ALA A 333 -7.61 1.41 30.14
N ALA A 334 -6.80 2.14 29.37
CA ALA A 334 -7.30 3.13 28.40
C ALA A 334 -7.74 2.52 27.06
N LEU A 335 -7.37 1.25 26.80
CA LEU A 335 -7.73 0.56 25.56
C LEU A 335 -9.17 0.03 25.61
N THR A 336 -9.89 0.24 24.52
CA THR A 336 -11.21 -0.36 24.27
C THR A 336 -11.15 -1.53 23.29
N SER A 337 -9.95 -1.90 22.84
CA SER A 337 -9.70 -2.83 21.73
C SER A 337 -10.48 -4.14 21.79
N MET A 338 -10.53 -4.78 22.98
CA MET A 338 -11.31 -6.01 23.14
C MET A 338 -12.83 -5.75 23.10
N ALA A 339 -13.32 -4.65 23.68
CA ALA A 339 -14.72 -4.30 23.63
C ALA A 339 -15.17 -3.89 22.21
N ASP A 340 -14.30 -3.21 21.49
CA ASP A 340 -14.53 -2.84 20.08
C ASP A 340 -14.57 -4.10 19.21
N PHE A 341 -13.59 -5.01 19.36
CA PHE A 341 -13.54 -6.29 18.67
C PHE A 341 -14.79 -7.15 18.95
N ASN A 342 -15.19 -7.27 20.21
CA ASN A 342 -16.38 -8.04 20.61
C ASN A 342 -17.69 -7.45 20.08
N SER A 343 -17.70 -6.19 19.69
CA SER A 343 -18.83 -5.56 19.01
C SER A 343 -18.76 -5.61 17.48
N GLY A 344 -17.81 -6.38 16.93
CA GLY A 344 -17.57 -6.52 15.50
C GLY A 344 -16.59 -5.51 14.92
N GLY A 345 -16.01 -4.62 15.73
CA GLY A 345 -15.04 -3.61 15.28
C GLY A 345 -13.62 -4.16 15.16
N ASP A 346 -12.71 -3.25 14.82
CA ASP A 346 -11.29 -3.55 14.73
C ASP A 346 -10.65 -3.78 16.10
N PHE A 347 -9.60 -4.60 16.14
CA PHE A 347 -8.76 -4.76 17.32
C PHE A 347 -7.46 -3.98 17.13
N VAL A 348 -7.18 -3.00 18.01
CA VAL A 348 -5.96 -2.16 17.91
C VAL A 348 -5.36 -1.90 19.28
N VAL A 349 -4.10 -2.30 19.47
CA VAL A 349 -3.29 -2.01 20.66
C VAL A 349 -2.14 -1.11 20.23
N ASN A 350 -2.23 0.18 20.56
CA ASN A 350 -1.30 1.22 20.11
C ASN A 350 -1.02 2.30 21.18
N THR A 351 -1.12 1.97 22.46
CA THR A 351 -0.81 2.91 23.54
C THR A 351 0.58 2.66 24.13
N PHE A 352 1.14 3.65 24.82
CA PHE A 352 2.46 3.57 25.43
C PHE A 352 2.60 2.40 26.43
N ILE A 353 1.55 2.10 27.21
CA ILE A 353 1.53 0.94 28.11
C ILE A 353 1.30 -0.34 27.31
N GLY A 354 0.56 -0.24 26.20
CA GLY A 354 0.29 -1.35 25.32
C GLY A 354 -0.66 -2.40 25.87
N GLY A 355 -0.53 -3.60 25.32
CA GLY A 355 -1.29 -4.77 25.73
C GLY A 355 -0.71 -6.05 25.19
N SER A 356 -0.99 -7.15 25.84
CA SER A 356 -0.52 -8.47 25.43
C SER A 356 -1.46 -9.57 25.88
N ILE A 357 -1.44 -10.67 25.10
CA ILE A 357 -1.78 -12.02 25.57
C ILE A 357 -0.49 -12.79 25.74
N PHE A 358 -0.41 -13.64 26.75
CA PHE A 358 0.81 -14.39 27.06
C PHE A 358 0.54 -15.70 27.78
N VAL A 359 1.46 -16.64 27.61
CA VAL A 359 1.50 -17.90 28.33
C VAL A 359 2.74 -17.92 29.23
N VAL A 360 2.64 -18.61 30.38
CA VAL A 360 3.81 -18.83 31.24
C VAL A 360 4.70 -19.87 30.59
N PRO A 361 5.96 -19.53 30.26
CA PRO A 361 6.84 -20.45 29.56
C PRO A 361 7.02 -21.79 30.27
N GLY A 362 6.88 -22.87 29.51
CA GLY A 362 7.00 -24.25 30.01
C GLY A 362 5.84 -24.70 30.91
N ALA A 363 4.79 -23.87 31.10
CA ALA A 363 3.62 -24.24 31.91
C ALA A 363 2.68 -25.20 31.17
N ASN A 364 2.60 -25.03 29.86
CA ASN A 364 1.85 -25.91 28.96
C ASN A 364 2.57 -26.01 27.59
N SER A 365 2.10 -26.89 26.72
CA SER A 365 2.68 -27.09 25.39
C SER A 365 1.99 -26.27 24.29
N GLN A 366 1.09 -25.34 24.63
CA GLN A 366 0.25 -24.66 23.67
C GLN A 366 1.04 -23.70 22.76
N GLY A 367 2.03 -22.97 23.31
CA GLY A 367 2.93 -22.10 22.56
C GLY A 367 3.96 -22.85 21.69
N VAL A 368 4.01 -24.18 21.76
CA VAL A 368 4.95 -24.99 20.98
C VAL A 368 4.36 -25.29 19.61
N PRO A 369 5.14 -25.15 18.52
CA PRO A 369 4.63 -25.39 17.17
C PRO A 369 4.12 -26.84 16.97
N VAL A 370 2.94 -26.96 16.39
CA VAL A 370 2.39 -28.22 15.89
C VAL A 370 2.47 -28.18 14.36
N ALA A 371 3.19 -29.14 13.77
CA ALA A 371 3.48 -29.13 12.33
C ALA A 371 4.12 -27.82 11.82
N GLY A 372 4.98 -27.21 12.65
CA GLY A 372 5.66 -25.97 12.33
C GLY A 372 4.85 -24.69 12.55
N LYS A 373 3.65 -24.79 13.14
CA LYS A 373 2.74 -23.63 13.29
C LYS A 373 2.26 -23.46 14.72
N VAL A 374 2.09 -22.20 15.15
CA VAL A 374 1.40 -21.84 16.39
C VAL A 374 0.17 -21.01 16.03
N LEU A 375 -1.00 -21.45 16.42
CA LEU A 375 -2.26 -20.75 16.21
C LEU A 375 -2.29 -19.45 17.04
N LEU A 376 -2.64 -18.31 16.40
CA LEU A 376 -2.73 -17.01 17.04
C LEU A 376 -4.17 -16.51 17.20
N GLY A 377 -5.11 -17.04 16.44
CA GLY A 377 -6.52 -16.68 16.53
C GLY A 377 -7.36 -17.24 15.40
N GLN A 378 -8.67 -17.05 15.56
CA GLN A 378 -9.69 -17.32 14.55
C GLN A 378 -10.48 -16.03 14.30
N PHE A 379 -10.76 -15.74 13.04
CA PHE A 379 -11.41 -14.50 12.62
C PHE A 379 -12.44 -14.81 11.54
N THR A 380 -13.68 -14.43 11.78
CA THR A 380 -14.79 -14.60 10.84
C THR A 380 -15.26 -13.26 10.35
N THR A 381 -15.15 -13.02 9.05
CA THR A 381 -15.47 -11.75 8.39
C THR A 381 -15.79 -11.94 6.92
N SER A 382 -16.50 -10.99 6.32
CA SER A 382 -16.75 -10.92 4.88
C SER A 382 -15.69 -10.13 4.12
N GLY A 383 -14.77 -9.47 4.84
CA GLY A 383 -13.76 -8.59 4.29
C GLY A 383 -12.36 -9.18 4.24
N VAL A 384 -11.45 -8.33 3.77
CA VAL A 384 -10.01 -8.54 3.85
C VAL A 384 -9.52 -8.06 5.22
N VAL A 385 -8.67 -8.85 5.86
CA VAL A 385 -8.07 -8.54 7.16
C VAL A 385 -6.63 -8.12 6.97
N ASP A 386 -6.29 -6.96 7.51
CA ASP A 386 -4.90 -6.52 7.67
C ASP A 386 -4.45 -6.81 9.11
N ALA A 387 -3.59 -7.81 9.25
CA ALA A 387 -2.98 -8.20 10.51
C ALA A 387 -1.60 -7.57 10.66
N LEU A 388 -1.33 -6.95 11.80
CA LEU A 388 0.00 -6.53 12.23
C LEU A 388 0.23 -7.07 13.64
N VAL A 389 1.26 -7.89 13.81
CA VAL A 389 1.45 -8.71 15.02
C VAL A 389 2.90 -8.62 15.49
N ASN A 390 3.10 -8.49 16.80
CA ASN A 390 4.42 -8.64 17.41
C ASN A 390 4.42 -9.90 18.29
N ILE A 391 5.42 -10.74 18.11
CA ILE A 391 5.51 -12.05 18.75
C ILE A 391 6.77 -12.13 19.59
N GLN A 392 6.62 -12.49 20.85
CA GLN A 392 7.74 -12.95 21.68
C GLN A 392 7.73 -14.48 21.71
N PHE A 393 8.88 -15.07 21.43
CA PHE A 393 9.05 -16.53 21.53
C PHE A 393 10.41 -16.88 22.14
N ARG A 394 10.57 -18.11 22.59
CA ARG A 394 11.84 -18.64 23.09
C ARG A 394 12.40 -19.69 22.16
N ASN A 395 13.73 -19.70 22.04
CA ASN A 395 14.45 -20.76 21.34
C ASN A 395 14.77 -21.94 22.27
N ALA A 396 15.40 -23.00 21.76
CA ALA A 396 15.84 -24.15 22.51
C ALA A 396 16.79 -23.82 23.68
N ALA A 397 17.54 -22.70 23.59
CA ALA A 397 18.40 -22.20 24.66
C ALA A 397 17.65 -21.37 25.72
N GLN A 398 16.34 -21.28 25.61
CA GLN A 398 15.45 -20.45 26.48
C GLN A 398 15.73 -18.95 26.39
N GLU A 399 16.34 -18.49 25.31
CA GLU A 399 16.53 -17.07 25.02
C GLU A 399 15.24 -16.48 24.44
N SER A 400 14.83 -15.31 24.94
CA SER A 400 13.67 -14.60 24.40
C SER A 400 14.06 -13.85 23.13
N ILE A 401 13.26 -14.04 22.09
CA ILE A 401 13.38 -13.40 20.78
C ILE A 401 12.10 -12.61 20.55
N TYR A 402 12.25 -11.44 19.96
CA TYR A 402 11.16 -10.52 19.65
C TYR A 402 11.10 -10.34 18.13
N ALA A 403 9.97 -10.71 17.53
CA ALA A 403 9.65 -10.45 16.12
C ALA A 403 8.59 -9.38 16.10
N GLU A 404 8.95 -8.19 15.64
CA GLU A 404 8.08 -7.01 15.64
C GLU A 404 7.67 -6.62 14.24
N GLY A 405 6.45 -6.09 14.11
CA GLY A 405 5.92 -5.56 12.86
C GLY A 405 5.67 -6.62 11.79
N MET A 406 5.37 -7.86 12.20
CA MET A 406 4.99 -8.91 11.26
C MET A 406 3.61 -8.61 10.70
N SER A 407 3.47 -8.57 9.39
CA SER A 407 2.22 -8.25 8.72
C SER A 407 1.73 -9.40 7.83
N LEU A 408 0.43 -9.52 7.71
CA LEU A 408 -0.24 -10.41 6.76
C LEU A 408 -1.60 -9.86 6.41
N THR A 409 -1.85 -9.68 5.12
CA THR A 409 -3.19 -9.38 4.60
C THR A 409 -3.85 -10.67 4.13
N PHE A 410 -5.08 -10.97 4.59
CA PHE A 410 -5.80 -12.16 4.17
C PHE A 410 -7.32 -11.94 4.06
N PRO A 411 -7.99 -12.66 3.12
CA PRO A 411 -7.36 -13.50 2.09
C PRO A 411 -6.52 -12.65 1.13
N GLN A 412 -5.38 -13.18 0.69
CA GLN A 412 -4.48 -12.50 -0.27
C GLN A 412 -5.06 -12.45 -1.68
N VAL A 413 -6.14 -13.17 -1.93
CA VAL A 413 -6.71 -13.43 -3.24
C VAL A 413 -8.22 -13.26 -3.22
N GLY A 414 -8.79 -12.93 -4.35
CA GLY A 414 -10.24 -12.84 -4.52
C GLY A 414 -10.92 -14.16 -4.12
N VAL A 415 -11.97 -14.03 -3.31
CA VAL A 415 -12.82 -15.15 -2.92
C VAL A 415 -14.01 -15.20 -3.87
N GLY A 416 -14.18 -16.28 -4.60
CA GLY A 416 -15.22 -16.41 -5.62
C GLY A 416 -15.38 -17.85 -6.06
N CYS A 417 -16.15 -18.09 -7.12
CA CYS A 417 -16.26 -19.41 -7.71
C CYS A 417 -15.00 -19.76 -8.53
N THR A 418 -14.24 -20.76 -8.13
CA THR A 418 -13.02 -21.22 -8.82
C THR A 418 -13.28 -22.33 -9.87
N ASP A 419 -14.50 -22.85 -9.98
CA ASP A 419 -14.83 -23.83 -11.01
C ASP A 419 -15.04 -23.15 -12.37
N SER A 420 -14.09 -23.35 -13.28
CA SER A 420 -14.13 -22.79 -14.64
C SER A 420 -15.32 -23.27 -15.50
N THR A 421 -16.06 -24.29 -15.03
CA THR A 421 -17.29 -24.77 -15.70
C THR A 421 -18.55 -24.14 -15.14
N ALA A 422 -18.45 -23.44 -14.01
CA ALA A 422 -19.55 -22.72 -13.39
C ALA A 422 -19.90 -21.46 -14.20
N CYS A 423 -21.19 -21.11 -14.23
CA CYS A 423 -21.67 -19.93 -14.96
C CYS A 423 -21.27 -18.59 -14.28
N ASN A 424 -20.94 -18.63 -13.00
CA ASN A 424 -20.45 -17.49 -12.23
C ASN A 424 -18.95 -17.64 -11.87
N TYR A 425 -18.20 -18.37 -12.70
CA TYR A 425 -16.75 -18.48 -12.56
C TYR A 425 -16.09 -17.11 -12.47
N ASP A 426 -15.29 -16.92 -11.44
CA ASP A 426 -14.46 -15.72 -11.27
C ASP A 426 -12.99 -16.07 -11.53
N PRO A 427 -12.41 -15.66 -12.65
CA PRO A 427 -11.02 -15.94 -12.98
C PRO A 427 -10.00 -15.23 -12.08
N SER A 428 -10.43 -14.29 -11.24
CA SER A 428 -9.61 -13.62 -10.23
C SER A 428 -9.65 -14.28 -8.86
N ALA A 429 -10.61 -15.23 -8.65
CA ALA A 429 -10.70 -15.98 -7.41
C ALA A 429 -9.66 -17.10 -7.37
N GLU A 430 -8.88 -17.14 -6.30
CA GLU A 430 -7.99 -18.26 -5.97
C GLU A 430 -8.57 -19.15 -4.85
N LEU A 431 -9.59 -18.64 -4.16
CA LEU A 431 -10.30 -19.37 -3.12
C LEU A 431 -11.76 -19.54 -3.49
N ASP A 432 -12.22 -20.81 -3.55
CA ASP A 432 -13.62 -21.12 -3.78
C ASP A 432 -14.46 -20.77 -2.54
N ASN A 433 -15.44 -19.87 -2.72
CA ASN A 433 -16.39 -19.48 -1.67
C ASN A 433 -17.66 -20.36 -1.63
N GLY A 434 -17.69 -21.45 -2.36
CA GLY A 434 -18.84 -22.33 -2.47
C GLY A 434 -20.03 -21.71 -3.26
N SER A 435 -19.83 -20.55 -3.91
CA SER A 435 -20.87 -19.87 -4.69
C SER A 435 -21.03 -20.43 -6.11
N CYS A 436 -20.20 -21.41 -6.49
CA CYS A 436 -20.25 -21.98 -7.84
C CYS A 436 -21.67 -22.47 -8.20
N SER A 437 -22.18 -21.97 -9.29
CA SER A 437 -23.51 -22.27 -9.78
C SER A 437 -23.45 -22.78 -11.22
N VAL A 438 -24.41 -23.62 -11.59
CA VAL A 438 -24.60 -24.07 -12.97
C VAL A 438 -25.82 -23.38 -13.58
N ASN A 439 -25.84 -23.28 -14.90
CA ASN A 439 -27.04 -22.79 -15.58
C ASN A 439 -28.18 -23.79 -15.39
N ASP A 440 -29.39 -23.29 -15.15
CA ASP A 440 -30.60 -24.08 -15.27
C ASP A 440 -30.91 -24.44 -16.74
N ASP A 441 -31.96 -25.21 -16.99
CA ASP A 441 -32.37 -25.63 -18.36
C ASP A 441 -32.74 -24.44 -19.28
N CYS A 442 -32.91 -23.25 -18.69
CA CYS A 442 -33.20 -21.99 -19.40
C CYS A 442 -31.96 -21.13 -19.61
N GLY A 443 -30.78 -21.54 -19.10
CA GLY A 443 -29.53 -20.80 -19.17
C GLY A 443 -29.38 -19.71 -18.13
N VAL A 444 -30.21 -19.73 -17.07
CA VAL A 444 -30.08 -18.80 -15.94
C VAL A 444 -29.08 -19.38 -14.93
N CYS A 445 -28.04 -18.63 -14.62
CA CYS A 445 -27.02 -19.04 -13.66
C CYS A 445 -27.61 -19.17 -12.24
N GLY A 446 -27.51 -20.34 -11.63
CA GLY A 446 -28.11 -20.60 -10.33
C GLY A 446 -29.64 -20.66 -10.31
N GLY A 447 -30.27 -20.72 -11.45
CA GLY A 447 -31.73 -20.77 -11.59
C GLY A 447 -32.32 -22.10 -11.10
N ASP A 448 -33.62 -22.07 -10.79
CA ASP A 448 -34.42 -23.19 -10.33
C ASP A 448 -35.40 -23.72 -11.39
N ASN A 449 -35.18 -23.40 -12.67
CA ASN A 449 -36.05 -23.69 -13.80
C ASN A 449 -37.42 -22.96 -13.78
N SER A 450 -37.69 -22.08 -12.79
CA SER A 450 -38.97 -21.36 -12.70
C SER A 450 -39.14 -20.35 -13.81
N SER A 451 -38.05 -19.89 -14.40
CA SER A 451 -38.02 -18.97 -15.55
C SER A 451 -38.23 -19.67 -16.90
N CYS A 452 -38.21 -21.00 -16.96
CA CYS A 452 -38.50 -21.79 -18.14
C CYS A 452 -40.01 -21.80 -18.43
N GLY A 453 -40.62 -20.62 -18.60
CA GLY A 453 -42.03 -20.48 -18.94
C GLY A 453 -42.32 -21.04 -20.34
N GLY A 454 -42.93 -22.22 -20.37
CA GLY A 454 -43.57 -22.96 -21.41
C GLY A 454 -43.33 -22.58 -22.89
N CYS A 455 -42.70 -23.50 -23.61
CA CYS A 455 -42.96 -23.65 -25.02
C CYS A 455 -44.29 -24.37 -25.23
#